data_6dfe77f6fd46da1068c251e12689597a
#
_entry.id   6dfe77f6fd46da1068c251e12689597a
#
_cell.length_a   1.000
_cell.length_b   1.000
_cell.length_c   1.000
_cell.angle_alpha   90.00
_cell.angle_beta   90.00
_cell.angle_gamma   90.00
#
_symmetry.space_group_name_H-M   'P 1'
#
loop_
_entity.id
_entity.type
_entity.pdbx_description
1 polymer ?
#
loop_
_entity_poly.entity_id
_entity_poly.type
_entity_poly.pdbx_seq_one_letter_code
_entity_poly.pdbx_strand_id
1 'polypeptide(L)'
;DILVIGEIRDKETMNAAIEMAESGHLVIGTLHTKSCAETIDRMINFYPISDQSSVKYLISSLLKLVISQRLLKGTDGKLVLVPEVMIVDNVIAGYIRKEKLSVSEIEDAVQTNIDKGSISLINSIAKLFVEERITLEQAKAQIEEKNLDTLNRTIMQLKIRNT
;
A
#
# COMPACT_ATOMS: atom_id res chain seq x y z
N ASP A 1 -8.43 -22.05 -8.20
CA ASP A 1 -8.98 -21.97 -6.84
C ASP A 1 -8.24 -20.91 -6.03
N ILE A 2 -8.37 -20.90 -4.69
CA ILE A 2 -7.80 -19.85 -3.82
C ILE A 2 -6.78 -20.48 -2.88
N LEU A 3 -5.58 -19.89 -2.81
CA LEU A 3 -4.54 -20.25 -1.86
C LEU A 3 -4.33 -19.11 -0.86
N VAL A 4 -4.34 -19.44 0.44
CA VAL A 4 -4.03 -18.45 1.50
C VAL A 4 -2.73 -18.84 2.17
N ILE A 5 -1.75 -17.94 2.15
CA ILE A 5 -0.45 -18.08 2.82
C ILE A 5 -0.48 -17.19 4.06
N GLY A 6 -0.39 -17.81 5.25
CA GLY A 6 -0.49 -17.10 6.52
C GLY A 6 0.55 -15.99 6.68
N GLU A 7 1.78 -16.21 6.21
CA GLU A 7 2.85 -15.21 6.19
C GLU A 7 3.93 -15.56 5.16
N ILE A 8 4.40 -14.57 4.42
CA ILE A 8 5.55 -14.68 3.52
C ILE A 8 6.77 -14.05 4.21
N ARG A 9 7.72 -14.89 4.63
CA ARG A 9 8.90 -14.46 5.40
C ARG A 9 10.22 -14.56 4.64
N ASP A 10 10.25 -15.35 3.57
CA ASP A 10 11.47 -15.75 2.87
C ASP A 10 11.23 -15.97 1.38
N LYS A 11 12.36 -16.16 0.65
CA LYS A 11 12.37 -16.41 -0.79
C LYS A 11 11.60 -17.68 -1.17
N GLU A 12 11.68 -18.75 -0.36
CA GLU A 12 11.05 -20.05 -0.68
C GLU A 12 9.53 -19.91 -0.68
N THR A 13 8.97 -19.30 0.36
CA THR A 13 7.53 -19.04 0.46
C THR A 13 7.07 -18.07 -0.63
N MET A 14 7.90 -17.05 -0.98
CA MET A 14 7.57 -16.12 -2.05
C MET A 14 7.58 -16.80 -3.42
N ASN A 15 8.52 -17.71 -3.70
CA ASN A 15 8.54 -18.51 -4.93
C ASN A 15 7.27 -19.36 -5.05
N ALA A 16 6.89 -20.07 -4.00
CA ALA A 16 5.66 -20.87 -4.00
C ALA A 16 4.42 -20.01 -4.30
N ALA A 17 4.35 -18.80 -3.73
CA ALA A 17 3.26 -17.84 -4.01
C ALA A 17 3.23 -17.43 -5.49
N ILE A 18 4.38 -17.11 -6.06
CA ILE A 18 4.51 -16.73 -7.48
C ILE A 18 4.10 -17.91 -8.39
N GLU A 19 4.64 -19.10 -8.18
CA GLU A 19 4.34 -20.30 -8.98
C GLU A 19 2.85 -20.61 -8.99
N MET A 20 2.21 -20.55 -7.83
CA MET A 20 0.77 -20.76 -7.73
C MET A 20 -0.04 -19.66 -8.45
N ALA A 21 0.40 -18.40 -8.37
CA ALA A 21 -0.25 -17.30 -9.09
C ALA A 21 -0.07 -17.44 -10.61
N GLU A 22 1.11 -17.86 -11.10
CA GLU A 22 1.38 -18.15 -12.51
C GLU A 22 0.53 -19.31 -13.04
N SER A 23 0.25 -20.30 -12.20
CA SER A 23 -0.62 -21.43 -12.56
C SER A 23 -2.13 -21.06 -12.56
N GLY A 24 -2.46 -19.79 -12.30
CA GLY A 24 -3.84 -19.27 -12.40
C GLY A 24 -4.63 -19.29 -11.09
N HIS A 25 -4.00 -19.56 -9.95
CA HIS A 25 -4.67 -19.50 -8.66
C HIS A 25 -4.73 -18.05 -8.13
N LEU A 26 -5.80 -17.72 -7.41
CA LEU A 26 -5.81 -16.52 -6.58
C LEU A 26 -5.00 -16.78 -5.32
N VAL A 27 -3.88 -16.09 -5.17
CA VAL A 27 -3.01 -16.20 -3.99
C VAL A 27 -3.21 -14.99 -3.09
N ILE A 28 -3.48 -15.24 -1.81
CA ILE A 28 -3.58 -14.23 -0.75
C ILE A 28 -2.47 -14.51 0.25
N GLY A 29 -1.54 -13.57 0.41
CA GLY A 29 -0.44 -13.68 1.37
C GLY A 29 -0.37 -12.48 2.30
N THR A 30 0.22 -12.64 3.48
CA THR A 30 0.47 -11.54 4.40
C THR A 30 1.96 -11.28 4.60
N LEU A 31 2.32 -10.01 4.77
CA LEU A 31 3.65 -9.54 5.12
C LEU A 31 3.54 -8.52 6.27
N HIS A 32 4.65 -8.31 7.01
CA HIS A 32 4.73 -7.31 8.05
C HIS A 32 5.44 -6.05 7.53
N THR A 33 4.68 -5.17 6.89
CA THR A 33 5.15 -3.92 6.27
C THR A 33 4.23 -2.76 6.64
N LYS A 34 4.76 -1.53 6.59
CA LYS A 34 4.05 -0.34 7.06
C LYS A 34 3.25 0.37 5.96
N SER A 35 3.58 0.11 4.68
CA SER A 35 2.92 0.72 3.52
C SER A 35 2.84 -0.25 2.35
N CYS A 36 2.00 0.07 1.36
CA CYS A 36 1.91 -0.70 0.13
C CYS A 36 3.23 -0.67 -0.65
N ALA A 37 3.90 0.47 -0.70
CA ALA A 37 5.19 0.60 -1.38
C ALA A 37 6.29 -0.21 -0.68
N GLU A 38 6.36 -0.18 0.66
CA GLU A 38 7.29 -1.01 1.44
C GLU A 38 7.02 -2.50 1.23
N THR A 39 5.77 -2.90 1.01
CA THR A 39 5.43 -4.29 0.69
C THR A 39 6.13 -4.74 -0.60
N ILE A 40 6.09 -3.93 -1.65
CA ILE A 40 6.78 -4.22 -2.92
C ILE A 40 8.29 -4.35 -2.70
N ASP A 41 8.88 -3.38 -2.01
CA ASP A 41 10.31 -3.39 -1.70
C ASP A 41 10.70 -4.65 -0.92
N ARG A 42 9.91 -5.02 0.09
CA ARG A 42 10.12 -6.24 0.88
C ARG A 42 10.06 -7.52 0.05
N MET A 43 9.08 -7.64 -0.85
CA MET A 43 8.94 -8.80 -1.74
C MET A 43 10.16 -8.95 -2.64
N ILE A 44 10.69 -7.85 -3.19
CA ILE A 44 11.88 -7.85 -4.05
C ILE A 44 13.14 -8.19 -3.24
N ASN A 45 13.25 -7.69 -2.02
CA ASN A 45 14.41 -7.88 -1.17
C ASN A 45 14.54 -9.29 -0.56
N PHE A 46 13.57 -10.18 -0.74
CA PHE A 46 13.76 -11.62 -0.48
C PHE A 46 14.76 -12.26 -1.46
N TYR A 47 15.08 -11.59 -2.58
CA TYR A 47 15.91 -12.11 -3.64
C TYR A 47 17.27 -11.42 -3.71
N PRO A 48 18.34 -12.17 -4.07
CA PRO A 48 19.63 -11.57 -4.35
C PRO A 48 19.53 -10.61 -5.55
N ILE A 49 20.43 -9.63 -5.63
CA ILE A 49 20.41 -8.57 -6.65
C ILE A 49 20.35 -9.15 -8.07
N SER A 50 21.04 -10.27 -8.33
CA SER A 50 21.04 -10.97 -9.62
C SER A 50 19.64 -11.40 -10.09
N ASP A 51 18.73 -11.70 -9.16
CA ASP A 51 17.41 -12.26 -9.46
C ASP A 51 16.31 -11.18 -9.45
N GLN A 52 16.59 -10.01 -8.84
CA GLN A 52 15.59 -8.97 -8.60
C GLN A 52 14.91 -8.46 -9.88
N SER A 53 15.65 -8.38 -11.00
CA SER A 53 15.07 -7.92 -12.27
C SER A 53 13.95 -8.86 -12.76
N SER A 54 14.19 -10.16 -12.71
CA SER A 54 13.19 -11.18 -13.09
C SER A 54 11.99 -11.18 -12.15
N VAL A 55 12.25 -11.08 -10.84
CA VAL A 55 11.19 -11.05 -9.82
C VAL A 55 10.32 -9.80 -9.94
N LYS A 56 10.90 -8.62 -10.19
CA LYS A 56 10.14 -7.39 -10.44
C LYS A 56 9.17 -7.56 -11.63
N TYR A 57 9.62 -8.23 -12.69
CA TYR A 57 8.76 -8.51 -13.82
C TYR A 57 7.58 -9.41 -13.42
N LEU A 58 7.83 -10.50 -12.70
CA LEU A 58 6.79 -11.42 -12.21
C LEU A 58 5.81 -10.71 -11.27
N ILE A 59 6.30 -10.03 -10.23
CA ILE A 59 5.46 -9.27 -9.29
C ILE A 59 4.61 -8.24 -10.05
N SER A 60 5.19 -7.50 -10.99
CA SER A 60 4.46 -6.46 -11.73
C SER A 60 3.33 -6.99 -12.62
N SER A 61 3.40 -8.25 -13.03
CA SER A 61 2.38 -8.88 -13.89
C SER A 61 1.32 -9.63 -13.08
N LEU A 62 1.71 -10.24 -11.97
CA LEU A 62 0.84 -11.10 -11.16
C LEU A 62 0.12 -10.35 -10.06
N LEU A 63 0.79 -9.39 -9.38
CA LEU A 63 0.23 -8.68 -8.25
C LEU A 63 -0.96 -7.81 -8.69
N LYS A 64 -2.09 -7.96 -8.01
CA LYS A 64 -3.33 -7.22 -8.31
C LYS A 64 -3.64 -6.16 -7.28
N LEU A 65 -3.40 -6.47 -6.01
CA LEU A 65 -3.81 -5.63 -4.90
C LEU A 65 -2.83 -5.78 -3.73
N VAL A 66 -2.52 -4.67 -3.07
CA VAL A 66 -1.87 -4.64 -1.76
C VAL A 66 -2.73 -3.82 -0.81
N ILE A 67 -2.97 -4.36 0.39
CA ILE A 67 -3.65 -3.65 1.47
C ILE A 67 -2.69 -3.57 2.65
N SER A 68 -2.29 -2.36 3.02
CA SER A 68 -1.58 -2.10 4.27
C SER A 68 -2.56 -1.56 5.32
N GLN A 69 -2.35 -1.93 6.57
CA GLN A 69 -3.27 -1.61 7.66
C GLN A 69 -2.50 -1.03 8.85
N ARG A 70 -3.04 0.07 9.41
CA ARG A 70 -2.59 0.62 10.68
C ARG A 70 -3.77 0.74 11.63
N LEU A 71 -3.51 0.65 12.93
CA LEU A 71 -4.49 0.88 13.98
C LEU A 71 -4.09 2.11 14.77
N LEU A 72 -5.01 3.07 14.88
CA LEU A 72 -4.86 4.25 15.72
C LEU A 72 -5.88 4.22 16.86
N LYS A 73 -5.56 4.88 17.97
CA LYS A 73 -6.54 5.12 19.02
C LYS A 73 -7.45 6.26 18.58
N GLY A 74 -8.74 5.99 18.45
CA GLY A 74 -9.75 6.97 18.09
C GLY A 74 -10.09 7.93 19.24
N THR A 75 -10.86 8.97 18.92
CA THR A 75 -11.36 9.98 19.88
C THR A 75 -12.28 9.36 20.93
N ASP A 76 -12.97 8.26 20.59
CA ASP A 76 -13.81 7.46 21.48
C ASP A 76 -13.03 6.44 22.34
N GLY A 77 -11.69 6.42 22.20
CA GLY A 77 -10.80 5.50 22.92
C GLY A 77 -10.68 4.11 22.30
N LYS A 78 -11.46 3.77 21.26
CA LYS A 78 -11.38 2.49 20.54
C LYS A 78 -10.32 2.55 19.43
N LEU A 79 -9.94 1.37 18.95
CA LEU A 79 -9.04 1.28 17.80
C LEU A 79 -9.79 1.60 16.50
N VAL A 80 -9.15 2.42 15.67
CA VAL A 80 -9.64 2.83 14.35
C VAL A 80 -8.69 2.29 13.30
N LEU A 81 -9.24 1.58 12.31
CA LEU A 81 -8.49 1.08 11.17
C LEU A 81 -8.16 2.22 10.19
N VAL A 82 -6.89 2.31 9.80
CA VAL A 82 -6.39 3.18 8.74
C VAL A 82 -5.87 2.31 7.62
N PRO A 83 -6.67 2.05 6.58
CA PRO A 83 -6.25 1.26 5.44
C PRO A 83 -5.46 2.12 4.45
N GLU A 84 -4.48 1.50 3.80
CA GLU A 84 -3.91 1.95 2.54
C GLU A 84 -4.15 0.85 1.52
N VAL A 85 -4.69 1.19 0.35
CA VAL A 85 -5.06 0.22 -0.70
C VAL A 85 -4.40 0.62 -2.01
N MET A 86 -3.60 -0.26 -2.56
CA MET A 86 -2.94 -0.08 -3.84
C MET A 86 -3.46 -1.10 -4.85
N ILE A 87 -4.21 -0.64 -5.83
CA ILE A 87 -4.55 -1.44 -7.00
C ILE A 87 -3.41 -1.33 -8.00
N VAL A 88 -2.83 -2.47 -8.37
CA VAL A 88 -1.69 -2.51 -9.28
C VAL A 88 -2.19 -2.42 -10.72
N ASP A 89 -2.16 -1.21 -11.24
CA ASP A 89 -2.43 -0.93 -12.65
C ASP A 89 -1.14 -0.88 -13.47
N ASN A 90 -1.26 -0.56 -14.77
CA ASN A 90 -0.12 -0.49 -15.68
C ASN A 90 0.93 0.56 -15.27
N VAL A 91 0.52 1.64 -14.59
CA VAL A 91 1.43 2.70 -14.11
C VAL A 91 2.25 2.17 -12.94
N ILE A 92 1.60 1.64 -11.91
CA ILE A 92 2.26 1.04 -10.75
C ILE A 92 3.12 -0.16 -11.17
N ALA A 93 2.62 -1.03 -12.05
CA ALA A 93 3.38 -2.12 -12.62
C ALA A 93 4.66 -1.62 -13.36
N GLY A 94 4.57 -0.47 -14.04
CA GLY A 94 5.71 0.19 -14.66
C GLY A 94 6.76 0.64 -13.64
N TYR A 95 6.34 1.22 -12.51
CA TYR A 95 7.25 1.61 -11.42
C TYR A 95 7.94 0.39 -10.78
N ILE A 96 7.21 -0.71 -10.58
CA ILE A 96 7.79 -1.95 -10.02
C ILE A 96 8.90 -2.50 -10.92
N ARG A 97 8.77 -2.39 -12.25
CA ARG A 97 9.76 -2.89 -13.21
C ARG A 97 11.01 -2.01 -13.37
N LYS A 98 11.03 -0.79 -12.83
CA LYS A 98 12.21 0.07 -12.93
C LYS A 98 13.44 -0.61 -12.35
N GLU A 99 14.60 -0.34 -12.92
CA GLU A 99 15.89 -0.84 -12.44
C GLU A 99 16.07 -0.50 -10.95
N LYS A 100 15.85 0.78 -10.61
CA LYS A 100 15.81 1.24 -9.22
C LYS A 100 14.36 1.48 -8.80
N LEU A 101 13.89 0.66 -7.87
CA LEU A 101 12.59 0.87 -7.24
C LEU A 101 12.62 2.17 -6.42
N SER A 102 11.62 3.00 -6.58
CA SER A 102 11.41 4.21 -5.77
C SER A 102 10.12 4.07 -4.98
N VAL A 103 10.24 3.95 -3.67
CA VAL A 103 9.10 3.90 -2.75
C VAL A 103 8.22 5.14 -2.91
N SER A 104 8.85 6.34 -3.00
CA SER A 104 8.11 7.60 -3.16
C SER A 104 7.32 7.67 -4.47
N GLU A 105 7.84 7.17 -5.59
CA GLU A 105 7.09 7.14 -6.86
C GLU A 105 5.87 6.23 -6.78
N ILE A 106 5.96 5.11 -6.06
CA ILE A 106 4.82 4.23 -5.83
C ILE A 106 3.79 4.90 -4.92
N GLU A 107 4.22 5.56 -3.83
CA GLU A 107 3.34 6.31 -2.93
C GLU A 107 2.59 7.42 -3.68
N ASP A 108 3.29 8.20 -4.51
CA ASP A 108 2.69 9.24 -5.35
C ASP A 108 1.69 8.65 -6.37
N ALA A 109 2.02 7.49 -6.95
CA ALA A 109 1.11 6.80 -7.85
C ALA A 109 -0.16 6.31 -7.13
N VAL A 110 -0.05 5.78 -5.92
CA VAL A 110 -1.21 5.39 -5.08
C VAL A 110 -2.06 6.62 -4.75
N GLN A 111 -1.43 7.75 -4.42
CA GLN A 111 -2.13 9.01 -4.12
C GLN A 111 -2.93 9.55 -5.32
N THR A 112 -2.46 9.33 -6.55
CA THR A 112 -3.11 9.81 -7.78
C THR A 112 -4.09 8.82 -8.40
N ASN A 113 -4.03 7.52 -8.02
CA ASN A 113 -4.81 6.44 -8.62
C ASN A 113 -6.17 6.20 -7.93
N ILE A 114 -6.77 7.25 -7.37
CA ILE A 114 -8.01 7.19 -6.58
C ILE A 114 -9.19 6.74 -7.45
N ASP A 115 -9.27 7.22 -8.69
CA ASP A 115 -10.36 6.91 -9.63
C ASP A 115 -10.44 5.41 -9.97
N LYS A 116 -9.36 4.67 -9.75
CA LYS A 116 -9.28 3.21 -9.94
C LYS A 116 -9.51 2.42 -8.65
N GLY A 117 -9.84 3.10 -7.55
CA GLY A 117 -10.15 2.48 -6.26
C GLY A 117 -8.95 2.35 -5.31
N SER A 118 -7.78 2.91 -5.63
CA SER A 118 -6.68 3.02 -4.67
C SER A 118 -7.01 4.01 -3.56
N ILE A 119 -6.55 3.73 -2.35
CA ILE A 119 -6.74 4.59 -1.17
C ILE A 119 -5.36 4.85 -0.57
N SER A 120 -4.87 6.07 -0.66
CA SER A 120 -3.60 6.42 -0.03
C SER A 120 -3.74 6.59 1.49
N LEU A 121 -2.62 6.47 2.19
CA LEU A 121 -2.55 6.75 3.62
C LEU A 121 -3.08 8.17 3.94
N ILE A 122 -2.71 9.18 3.14
CA ILE A 122 -3.15 10.56 3.33
C ILE A 122 -4.66 10.68 3.23
N ASN A 123 -5.29 10.02 2.25
CA ASN A 123 -6.74 10.04 2.08
C ASN A 123 -7.46 9.35 3.24
N SER A 124 -6.96 8.22 3.71
CA SER A 124 -7.52 7.52 4.87
C SER A 124 -7.45 8.37 6.14
N ILE A 125 -6.29 8.97 6.42
CA ILE A 125 -6.09 9.85 7.58
C ILE A 125 -6.96 11.11 7.49
N ALA A 126 -6.99 11.77 6.33
CA ALA A 126 -7.82 12.96 6.12
C ALA A 126 -9.31 12.66 6.33
N LYS A 127 -9.79 11.52 5.80
CA LYS A 127 -11.17 11.07 5.99
C LYS A 127 -11.50 10.85 7.46
N LEU A 128 -10.67 10.10 8.19
CA LEU A 128 -10.88 9.84 9.61
C LEU A 128 -10.89 11.11 10.45
N PHE A 129 -10.07 12.10 10.11
CA PHE A 129 -10.09 13.40 10.77
C PHE A 129 -11.38 14.18 10.47
N VAL A 130 -11.83 14.22 9.21
CA VAL A 130 -13.10 14.88 8.84
C VAL A 130 -14.31 14.21 9.46
N GLU A 131 -14.27 12.90 9.67
CA GLU A 131 -15.28 12.11 10.40
C GLU A 131 -15.14 12.23 11.94
N GLU A 132 -14.25 13.08 12.45
CA GLU A 132 -13.97 13.30 13.88
C GLU A 132 -13.54 12.04 14.66
N ARG A 133 -13.09 11.03 13.95
CA ARG A 133 -12.65 9.75 14.54
C ARG A 133 -11.23 9.79 15.10
N ILE A 134 -10.40 10.74 14.62
CA ILE A 134 -9.05 11.01 15.15
C ILE A 134 -8.85 12.53 15.28
N THR A 135 -7.90 12.94 16.12
CA THR A 135 -7.54 14.37 16.27
C THR A 135 -6.60 14.82 15.15
N LEU A 136 -6.49 16.15 14.95
CA LEU A 136 -5.54 16.71 13.99
C LEU A 136 -4.08 16.37 14.34
N GLU A 137 -3.76 16.35 15.63
CA GLU A 137 -2.44 15.97 16.12
C GLU A 137 -2.11 14.51 15.74
N GLN A 138 -3.05 13.61 15.99
CA GLN A 138 -2.92 12.20 15.60
C GLN A 138 -2.79 12.06 14.07
N ALA A 139 -3.57 12.81 13.29
CA ALA A 139 -3.47 12.81 11.84
C ALA A 139 -2.07 13.24 11.35
N LYS A 140 -1.55 14.35 11.87
CA LYS A 140 -0.22 14.85 11.51
C LYS A 140 0.91 13.90 11.91
N ALA A 141 0.79 13.22 13.07
CA ALA A 141 1.79 12.26 13.56
C ALA A 141 1.96 11.03 12.66
N GLN A 142 1.00 10.74 11.78
CA GLN A 142 1.06 9.59 10.84
C GLN A 142 1.68 9.93 9.49
N ILE A 143 1.91 11.21 9.21
CA ILE A 143 2.31 11.71 7.89
C ILE A 143 3.70 12.35 8.01
N GLU A 144 4.56 12.05 7.05
CA GLU A 144 5.87 12.69 6.96
C GLU A 144 5.73 14.21 6.74
N GLU A 145 6.64 14.98 7.28
CA GLU A 145 6.63 16.45 7.24
C GLU A 145 6.47 17.00 5.81
N LYS A 146 7.16 16.40 4.83
CA LYS A 146 7.06 16.77 3.40
C LYS A 146 5.64 16.64 2.82
N ASN A 147 4.78 15.83 3.44
CA ASN A 147 3.42 15.52 2.97
C ASN A 147 2.31 16.24 3.76
N LEU A 148 2.65 17.06 4.77
CA LEU A 148 1.67 17.76 5.59
C LEU A 148 0.81 18.74 4.80
N ASP A 149 1.38 19.43 3.79
CA ASP A 149 0.63 20.31 2.91
C ASP A 149 -0.41 19.55 2.06
N THR A 150 -0.05 18.35 1.61
CA THR A 150 -0.96 17.48 0.89
C THR A 150 -2.10 17.00 1.80
N LEU A 151 -1.80 16.62 3.04
CA LEU A 151 -2.81 16.29 4.05
C LEU A 151 -3.80 17.45 4.26
N ASN A 152 -3.28 18.68 4.49
CA ASN A 152 -4.11 19.85 4.72
C ASN A 152 -5.04 20.15 3.52
N ARG A 153 -4.52 20.07 2.29
CA ARG A 153 -5.32 20.24 1.06
C ARG A 153 -6.41 19.18 0.94
N THR A 154 -6.06 17.89 1.21
CA THR A 154 -7.02 16.79 1.16
C THR A 154 -8.14 16.98 2.18
N ILE A 155 -7.82 17.40 3.41
CA ILE A 155 -8.81 17.71 4.45
C ILE A 155 -9.76 18.82 3.98
N MET A 156 -9.25 19.90 3.40
CA MET A 156 -10.08 20.99 2.88
C MET A 156 -11.04 20.51 1.79
N GLN A 157 -10.53 19.71 0.84
CA GLN A 157 -11.36 19.16 -0.24
C GLN A 157 -12.48 18.26 0.28
N LEU A 158 -12.18 17.39 1.27
CA LEU A 158 -13.19 16.50 1.87
C LEU A 158 -14.26 17.29 2.65
N LYS A 159 -13.88 18.34 3.36
CA LYS A 159 -14.84 19.22 4.07
C LYS A 159 -15.80 19.90 3.11
N ILE A 160 -15.32 20.41 1.97
CA ILE A 160 -16.16 21.06 0.95
C ILE A 160 -17.17 20.07 0.33
N ARG A 161 -16.77 18.79 0.14
CA ARG A 161 -17.65 17.77 -0.43
C ARG A 161 -18.76 17.30 0.51
N ASN A 162 -18.57 17.48 1.81
CA ASN A 162 -19.53 17.07 2.84
C ASN A 162 -20.48 18.21 3.28
N THR A 163 -20.30 19.41 2.71
CA THR A 163 -21.19 20.59 2.86
C THR A 163 -22.15 20.68 1.71
#